data_c7bd319a8bb0ddce8fd0e3295c940884
#
_entry.id   c7bd319a8bb0ddce8fd0e3295c940884
#
_cell.length_a   1.000
_cell.length_b   1.000
_cell.length_c   1.000
_cell.angle_alpha   90.00
_cell.angle_beta   90.00
_cell.angle_gamma   90.00
#
_symmetry.space_group_name_H-M   'P 1'
#
loop_
_entity.id
_entity.type
_entity.pdbx_description
1 polymer ?
#
loop_
_entity_poly.entity_id
_entity_poly.type
_entity_poly.pdbx_seq_one_letter_code
_entity_poly.pdbx_strand_id
1 'polypeptide(L)'
;MEFIIRKINKSDKSEIISMMKDFYSSPAVLTNGSIEIFQTDFDACLDKNNPFLEGYVFESEKIVIGYAMLAKSFSTEFGKNCIWLEDLFIKSEYRGNGIIPKFLIFVKQQYPNTIFKLEVEKENTHAVHVYQKCGFKFLEYFEMQRD
;
A
#
# COMPACT_ATOMS: atom_id res chain seq x y z
N MET A 1 -14.67 -1.21 15.37
CA MET A 1 -14.30 -2.46 14.65
C MET A 1 -12.87 -2.84 15.03
N GLU A 2 -12.69 -4.10 15.38
CA GLU A 2 -11.35 -4.64 15.65
C GLU A 2 -10.78 -5.31 14.40
N PHE A 3 -9.49 -5.12 14.18
CA PHE A 3 -8.78 -5.78 13.10
C PHE A 3 -7.30 -5.94 13.47
N ILE A 4 -6.64 -6.87 12.81
CA ILE A 4 -5.20 -7.09 12.94
C ILE A 4 -4.49 -6.75 11.63
N ILE A 5 -3.23 -6.40 11.75
CA ILE A 5 -2.31 -6.18 10.63
C ILE A 5 -1.31 -7.32 10.68
N ARG A 6 -1.23 -8.09 9.61
CA ARG A 6 -0.25 -9.19 9.51
C ARG A 6 0.35 -9.26 8.12
N LYS A 7 1.47 -9.92 8.01
CA LYS A 7 2.08 -10.14 6.69
C LYS A 7 1.23 -11.07 5.83
N ILE A 8 1.32 -10.85 4.52
CA ILE A 8 0.72 -11.74 3.51
C ILE A 8 1.30 -13.14 3.66
N ASN A 9 0.47 -14.16 3.49
CA ASN A 9 0.89 -15.56 3.38
C ASN A 9 0.28 -16.21 2.13
N LYS A 10 0.71 -17.43 1.81
CA LYS A 10 0.30 -18.12 0.58
C LYS A 10 -1.21 -18.28 0.44
N SER A 11 -1.92 -18.46 1.57
CA SER A 11 -3.38 -18.66 1.57
C SER A 11 -4.17 -17.40 1.20
N ASP A 12 -3.55 -16.24 1.19
CA ASP A 12 -4.20 -14.97 0.88
C ASP A 12 -4.31 -14.69 -0.63
N LYS A 13 -3.71 -15.54 -1.49
CA LYS A 13 -3.54 -15.24 -2.91
C LYS A 13 -4.84 -14.86 -3.61
N SER A 14 -5.89 -15.66 -3.50
CA SER A 14 -7.13 -15.39 -4.22
C SER A 14 -7.80 -14.10 -3.76
N GLU A 15 -7.80 -13.82 -2.46
CA GLU A 15 -8.36 -12.58 -1.90
C GLU A 15 -7.55 -11.34 -2.33
N ILE A 16 -6.22 -11.42 -2.27
CA ILE A 16 -5.35 -10.33 -2.70
C ILE A 16 -5.53 -10.04 -4.18
N ILE A 17 -5.51 -11.05 -5.04
CA ILE A 17 -5.70 -10.88 -6.48
C ILE A 17 -7.06 -10.23 -6.77
N SER A 18 -8.12 -10.67 -6.08
CA SER A 18 -9.45 -10.08 -6.22
C SER A 18 -9.47 -8.60 -5.82
N MET A 19 -8.84 -8.26 -4.71
CA MET A 19 -8.73 -6.87 -4.26
C MET A 19 -7.87 -6.03 -5.20
N MET A 20 -6.80 -6.58 -5.76
CA MET A 20 -5.97 -5.86 -6.75
C MET A 20 -6.76 -5.56 -8.02
N LYS A 21 -7.61 -6.49 -8.49
CA LYS A 21 -8.51 -6.21 -9.61
C LYS A 21 -9.42 -5.01 -9.34
N ASP A 22 -10.00 -4.94 -8.15
CA ASP A 22 -10.86 -3.83 -7.77
C ASP A 22 -10.07 -2.53 -7.66
N PHE A 23 -8.90 -2.56 -7.07
CA PHE A 23 -8.04 -1.39 -6.88
C PHE A 23 -7.58 -0.82 -8.23
N TYR A 24 -7.03 -1.66 -9.11
CA TYR A 24 -6.47 -1.24 -10.40
C TYR A 24 -7.52 -0.94 -11.46
N SER A 25 -8.78 -1.29 -11.25
CA SER A 25 -9.91 -0.87 -12.09
C SER A 25 -10.63 0.36 -11.55
N SER A 26 -10.21 0.87 -10.39
CA SER A 26 -10.80 2.06 -9.76
C SER A 26 -10.14 3.36 -10.26
N PRO A 27 -10.75 4.53 -10.01
CA PRO A 27 -10.13 5.82 -10.32
C PRO A 27 -8.85 6.12 -9.53
N ALA A 28 -8.52 5.32 -8.53
CA ALA A 28 -7.32 5.53 -7.71
C ALA A 28 -6.01 5.27 -8.46
N VAL A 29 -6.06 4.52 -9.58
CA VAL A 29 -4.89 4.12 -10.35
C VAL A 29 -5.07 4.48 -11.81
N LEU A 30 -4.00 4.96 -12.46
CA LEU A 30 -4.03 5.39 -13.86
C LEU A 30 -3.98 4.23 -14.86
N THR A 31 -3.47 3.06 -14.46
CA THR A 31 -3.36 1.86 -15.30
C THR A 31 -4.23 0.74 -14.76
N ASN A 32 -4.70 -0.15 -15.65
CA ASN A 32 -5.59 -1.25 -15.24
C ASN A 32 -4.84 -2.47 -14.68
N GLY A 33 -3.53 -2.53 -14.87
CA GLY A 33 -2.76 -3.73 -14.50
C GLY A 33 -3.15 -4.97 -15.31
N SER A 34 -2.76 -6.15 -14.84
CA SER A 34 -3.16 -7.43 -15.42
C SER A 34 -3.03 -8.53 -14.35
N ILE A 35 -3.67 -9.68 -14.60
CA ILE A 35 -3.59 -10.83 -13.67
C ILE A 35 -2.13 -11.29 -13.50
N GLU A 36 -1.34 -11.25 -14.56
CA GLU A 36 0.08 -11.64 -14.54
C GLU A 36 0.89 -10.69 -13.65
N ILE A 37 0.63 -9.39 -13.72
CA ILE A 37 1.26 -8.39 -12.85
C ILE A 37 0.88 -8.65 -11.40
N PHE A 38 -0.40 -8.85 -11.12
CA PHE A 38 -0.88 -9.08 -9.74
C PHE A 38 -0.26 -10.33 -9.12
N GLN A 39 -0.13 -11.41 -9.90
CA GLN A 39 0.53 -12.63 -9.46
C GLN A 39 2.03 -12.41 -9.21
N THR A 40 2.70 -11.66 -10.07
CA THR A 40 4.10 -11.28 -9.90
C THR A 40 4.29 -10.50 -8.60
N ASP A 41 3.45 -9.52 -8.34
CA ASP A 41 3.53 -8.70 -7.13
C ASP A 41 3.29 -9.53 -5.87
N PHE A 42 2.28 -10.39 -5.91
CA PHE A 42 1.99 -11.29 -4.80
C PHE A 42 3.16 -12.23 -4.49
N ASP A 43 3.72 -12.85 -5.53
CA ASP A 43 4.87 -13.76 -5.38
C ASP A 43 6.11 -13.02 -4.87
N ALA A 44 6.33 -11.78 -5.33
CA ALA A 44 7.43 -10.94 -4.84
C ALA A 44 7.32 -10.65 -3.35
N CYS A 45 6.10 -10.45 -2.83
CA CYS A 45 5.88 -10.25 -1.38
C CYS A 45 6.26 -11.48 -0.55
N LEU A 46 6.17 -12.68 -1.12
CA LEU A 46 6.49 -13.94 -0.44
C LEU A 46 7.93 -14.39 -0.64
N ASP A 47 8.62 -13.85 -1.62
CA ASP A 47 9.99 -14.24 -1.95
C ASP A 47 10.97 -13.62 -0.94
N LYS A 48 11.56 -14.47 -0.11
CA LYS A 48 12.53 -14.05 0.91
C LYS A 48 13.82 -13.46 0.32
N ASN A 49 14.10 -13.73 -0.96
CA ASN A 49 15.26 -13.19 -1.67
C ASN A 49 14.97 -11.85 -2.35
N ASN A 50 13.73 -11.41 -2.35
CA ASN A 50 13.34 -10.10 -2.89
C ASN A 50 13.29 -9.07 -1.75
N PRO A 51 14.28 -8.16 -1.65
CA PRO A 51 14.30 -7.17 -0.59
C PRO A 51 13.42 -5.94 -0.87
N PHE A 52 12.80 -5.87 -2.04
CA PHE A 52 12.16 -4.64 -2.49
C PHE A 52 10.69 -4.53 -2.11
N LEU A 53 9.97 -5.65 -2.00
CA LEU A 53 8.52 -5.61 -1.78
C LEU A 53 8.10 -6.37 -0.54
N GLU A 54 7.20 -5.77 0.23
CA GLU A 54 6.63 -6.33 1.45
C GLU A 54 5.12 -6.13 1.43
N GLY A 55 4.37 -7.15 1.78
CA GLY A 55 2.91 -7.12 1.73
C GLY A 55 2.27 -7.41 3.08
N TYR A 56 1.17 -6.70 3.34
CA TYR A 56 0.33 -6.85 4.53
C TYR A 56 -1.11 -7.06 4.16
N VAL A 57 -1.85 -7.73 5.02
CA VAL A 57 -3.31 -7.78 4.99
C VAL A 57 -3.89 -7.22 6.28
N PHE A 58 -5.07 -6.67 6.15
CA PHE A 58 -5.91 -6.27 7.28
C PHE A 58 -7.00 -7.34 7.43
N GLU A 59 -7.11 -7.88 8.63
CA GLU A 59 -8.02 -9.01 8.89
C GLU A 59 -8.93 -8.70 10.07
N SER A 60 -10.22 -8.85 9.89
CA SER A 60 -11.23 -8.70 10.92
C SER A 60 -12.10 -9.95 10.94
N GLU A 61 -12.27 -10.55 12.12
CA GLU A 61 -13.07 -11.78 12.28
C GLU A 61 -12.69 -12.89 11.28
N LYS A 62 -11.40 -13.07 11.06
CA LYS A 62 -10.81 -14.02 10.09
C LYS A 62 -11.15 -13.75 8.62
N ILE A 63 -11.65 -12.56 8.32
CA ILE A 63 -11.93 -12.12 6.96
C ILE A 63 -10.86 -11.09 6.56
N VAL A 64 -10.25 -11.27 5.40
CA VAL A 64 -9.34 -10.27 4.83
C VAL A 64 -10.16 -9.11 4.28
N ILE A 65 -9.97 -7.92 4.84
CA ILE A 65 -10.76 -6.72 4.55
C ILE A 65 -10.00 -5.66 3.76
N GLY A 66 -8.70 -5.86 3.56
CA GLY A 66 -7.84 -4.95 2.80
C GLY A 66 -6.42 -5.46 2.74
N TYR A 67 -5.58 -4.77 1.97
CA TYR A 67 -4.17 -5.11 1.84
C TYR A 67 -3.33 -3.87 1.61
N ALA A 68 -2.03 -4.00 1.81
CA ALA A 68 -1.03 -2.99 1.48
C ALA A 68 0.23 -3.64 0.92
N MET A 69 0.89 -2.96 -0.02
CA MET A 69 2.20 -3.32 -0.53
C MET A 69 3.15 -2.14 -0.38
N LEU A 70 4.33 -2.41 0.17
CA LEU A 70 5.36 -1.43 0.48
C LEU A 70 6.60 -1.72 -0.36
N ALA A 71 7.10 -0.71 -1.10
CA ALA A 71 8.35 -0.83 -1.84
C ALA A 71 9.48 -0.13 -1.09
N LYS A 72 10.57 -0.83 -0.87
CA LYS A 72 11.71 -0.35 -0.07
C LYS A 72 12.79 0.24 -0.96
N SER A 73 13.30 1.40 -0.57
CA SER A 73 14.36 2.12 -1.27
C SER A 73 15.20 2.94 -0.30
N PHE A 74 16.12 3.73 -0.85
CA PHE A 74 16.95 4.66 -0.07
C PHE A 74 16.85 6.05 -0.69
N SER A 75 16.64 7.06 0.15
CA SER A 75 16.61 8.46 -0.29
C SER A 75 17.97 9.11 -0.08
N THR A 76 18.65 9.43 -1.18
CA THR A 76 19.92 10.14 -1.11
C THR A 76 19.74 11.61 -0.74
N GLU A 77 18.59 12.18 -1.04
CA GLU A 77 18.29 13.56 -0.64
C GLU A 77 18.31 13.74 0.88
N PHE A 78 17.85 12.72 1.62
CA PHE A 78 17.75 12.78 3.08
C PHE A 78 18.71 11.83 3.79
N GLY A 79 19.45 10.98 3.07
CA GLY A 79 20.36 10.00 3.67
C GLY A 79 19.65 8.97 4.53
N LYS A 80 18.47 8.54 4.14
CA LYS A 80 17.60 7.65 4.93
C LYS A 80 16.97 6.57 4.06
N ASN A 81 16.61 5.47 4.69
CA ASN A 81 15.70 4.51 4.07
C ASN A 81 14.38 5.20 3.70
N CYS A 82 13.82 4.79 2.58
CA CYS A 82 12.56 5.31 2.07
C CYS A 82 11.64 4.14 1.73
N ILE A 83 10.40 4.23 2.13
CA ILE A 83 9.38 3.23 1.81
C ILE A 83 8.27 3.94 1.04
N TRP A 84 7.94 3.38 -0.13
CA TRP A 84 6.80 3.78 -0.92
C TRP A 84 5.59 2.91 -0.56
N LEU A 85 4.48 3.57 -0.27
CA LEU A 85 3.18 2.91 -0.16
C LEU A 85 2.64 2.70 -1.58
N GLU A 86 2.96 1.54 -2.16
CA GLU A 86 2.61 1.25 -3.56
C GLU A 86 1.13 0.97 -3.71
N ASP A 87 0.61 0.05 -2.90
CA ASP A 87 -0.81 -0.28 -2.85
C ASP A 87 -1.32 -0.11 -1.42
N LEU A 88 -2.50 0.47 -1.31
CA LEU A 88 -3.22 0.57 -0.03
C LEU A 88 -4.72 0.55 -0.34
N PHE A 89 -5.35 -0.57 -0.08
CA PHE A 89 -6.73 -0.83 -0.45
C PHE A 89 -7.53 -1.40 0.71
N ILE A 90 -8.70 -0.84 0.93
CA ILE A 90 -9.69 -1.32 1.90
C ILE A 90 -10.98 -1.61 1.12
N LYS A 91 -11.58 -2.78 1.34
CA LYS A 91 -12.89 -3.11 0.78
C LYS A 91 -13.90 -2.05 1.20
N SER A 92 -14.77 -1.66 0.28
CA SER A 92 -15.66 -0.50 0.45
C SER A 92 -16.50 -0.56 1.73
N GLU A 93 -17.02 -1.73 2.08
CA GLU A 93 -17.86 -1.94 3.26
C GLU A 93 -17.11 -1.77 4.58
N TYR A 94 -15.78 -1.77 4.57
CA TYR A 94 -14.94 -1.60 5.77
C TYR A 94 -14.25 -0.23 5.85
N ARG A 95 -14.50 0.64 4.89
CA ARG A 95 -13.93 2.00 4.90
C ARG A 95 -14.52 2.84 6.02
N GLY A 96 -13.79 3.88 6.43
CA GLY A 96 -14.24 4.79 7.49
C GLY A 96 -14.00 4.26 8.90
N ASN A 97 -13.25 3.19 9.08
CA ASN A 97 -12.95 2.57 10.38
C ASN A 97 -11.54 2.86 10.91
N GLY A 98 -10.84 3.82 10.30
CA GLY A 98 -9.51 4.24 10.76
C GLY A 98 -8.40 3.23 10.46
N ILE A 99 -8.59 2.34 9.49
CA ILE A 99 -7.60 1.30 9.15
C ILE A 99 -6.31 1.93 8.63
N ILE A 100 -6.42 2.87 7.69
CA ILE A 100 -5.26 3.53 7.08
C ILE A 100 -4.42 4.27 8.12
N PRO A 101 -4.98 5.17 8.97
CA PRO A 101 -4.20 5.81 10.01
C PRO A 101 -3.49 4.83 10.96
N LYS A 102 -4.16 3.76 11.36
CA LYS A 102 -3.55 2.74 12.23
C LYS A 102 -2.42 2.00 11.52
N PHE A 103 -2.58 1.68 10.24
CA PHE A 103 -1.54 1.05 9.44
C PHE A 103 -0.30 1.94 9.31
N LEU A 104 -0.49 3.22 9.06
CA LEU A 104 0.62 4.18 8.95
C LEU A 104 1.39 4.31 10.27
N ILE A 105 0.71 4.30 11.40
CA ILE A 105 1.35 4.25 12.72
C ILE A 105 2.14 2.96 12.88
N PHE A 106 1.55 1.82 12.54
CA PHE A 106 2.21 0.51 12.59
C PHE A 106 3.49 0.48 11.77
N VAL A 107 3.44 0.94 10.51
CA VAL A 107 4.61 0.94 9.62
C VAL A 107 5.71 1.86 10.16
N LYS A 108 5.33 3.03 10.69
CA LYS A 108 6.30 3.95 11.30
C LYS A 108 7.01 3.32 12.50
N GLN A 109 6.31 2.51 13.29
CA GLN A 109 6.89 1.78 14.42
C GLN A 109 7.83 0.65 13.95
N GLN A 110 7.47 -0.04 12.86
CA GLN A 110 8.31 -1.08 12.27
C GLN A 110 9.59 -0.53 11.63
N TYR A 111 9.52 0.67 11.07
CA TYR A 111 10.59 1.30 10.31
C TYR A 111 10.87 2.71 10.85
N PRO A 112 11.47 2.83 12.05
CA PRO A 112 11.84 4.12 12.59
C PRO A 112 12.90 4.80 11.72
N ASN A 113 12.95 6.13 11.75
CA ASN A 113 13.91 6.94 10.99
C ASN A 113 13.86 6.67 9.46
N THR A 114 12.67 6.45 8.93
CA THR A 114 12.41 6.16 7.53
C THR A 114 11.49 7.23 6.96
N ILE A 115 11.71 7.58 5.70
CA ILE A 115 10.82 8.47 4.94
C ILE A 115 9.77 7.60 4.26
N PHE A 116 8.52 8.04 4.31
CA PHE A 116 7.40 7.38 3.63
C PHE A 116 6.92 8.27 2.51
N LYS A 117 6.72 7.68 1.33
CA LYS A 117 6.20 8.34 0.15
C LYS A 117 5.03 7.56 -0.43
N LEU A 118 4.15 8.24 -1.13
CA LEU A 118 3.07 7.63 -1.88
C LEU A 118 2.72 8.50 -3.09
N GLU A 119 2.07 7.88 -4.05
CA GLU A 119 1.44 8.58 -5.15
C GLU A 119 -0.07 8.53 -4.94
N VAL A 120 -0.76 9.61 -5.23
CA VAL A 120 -2.21 9.69 -5.12
C VAL A 120 -2.76 10.43 -6.33
N GLU A 121 -3.81 9.89 -6.93
CA GLU A 121 -4.49 10.52 -8.05
C GLU A 121 -5.14 11.83 -7.61
N LYS A 122 -4.93 12.90 -8.38
CA LYS A 122 -5.37 14.27 -8.02
C LYS A 122 -6.86 14.37 -7.75
N GLU A 123 -7.67 13.61 -8.51
CA GLU A 123 -9.12 13.61 -8.37
C GLU A 123 -9.61 12.80 -7.17
N ASN A 124 -8.75 11.99 -6.57
CA ASN A 124 -9.08 11.21 -5.38
C ASN A 124 -8.96 12.08 -4.12
N THR A 125 -9.85 13.08 -4.02
CA THR A 125 -9.82 14.10 -2.98
C THR A 125 -9.97 13.52 -1.56
N HIS A 126 -10.75 12.44 -1.43
CA HIS A 126 -10.92 11.78 -0.13
C HIS A 126 -9.60 11.16 0.35
N ALA A 127 -8.90 10.43 -0.52
CA ALA A 127 -7.60 9.85 -0.18
C ALA A 127 -6.57 10.93 0.15
N VAL A 128 -6.48 11.99 -0.66
CA VAL A 128 -5.62 13.13 -0.39
C VAL A 128 -5.84 13.67 1.01
N HIS A 129 -7.12 13.89 1.38
CA HIS A 129 -7.48 14.41 2.70
C HIS A 129 -7.03 13.47 3.83
N VAL A 130 -7.24 12.16 3.68
CA VAL A 130 -6.81 11.16 4.67
C VAL A 130 -5.28 11.20 4.84
N TYR A 131 -4.53 11.21 3.74
CA TYR A 131 -3.08 11.23 3.80
C TYR A 131 -2.53 12.53 4.39
N GLN A 132 -3.12 13.67 4.06
CA GLN A 132 -2.73 14.96 4.65
C GLN A 132 -2.97 14.96 6.17
N LYS A 133 -4.06 14.40 6.64
CA LYS A 133 -4.31 14.23 8.07
C LYS A 133 -3.28 13.33 8.76
N CYS A 134 -2.73 12.38 8.03
CA CYS A 134 -1.68 11.49 8.52
C CYS A 134 -0.26 12.09 8.42
N GLY A 135 -0.15 13.35 8.01
CA GLY A 135 1.13 14.06 7.95
C GLY A 135 1.83 14.07 6.59
N PHE A 136 1.21 13.50 5.56
CA PHE A 136 1.74 13.61 4.20
C PHE A 136 1.50 14.99 3.63
N LYS A 137 2.43 15.47 2.81
CA LYS A 137 2.35 16.75 2.11
C LYS A 137 2.74 16.56 0.65
N PHE A 138 2.19 17.37 -0.22
CA PHE A 138 2.60 17.38 -1.63
C PHE A 138 4.06 17.81 -1.75
N LEU A 139 4.75 17.16 -2.68
CA LEU A 139 6.10 17.58 -3.11
C LEU A 139 5.98 18.35 -4.41
N GLU A 140 6.95 19.26 -4.64
CA GLU A 140 6.97 20.08 -5.85
C GLU A 140 7.73 19.46 -7.03
N TYR A 141 8.23 18.22 -6.86
CA TYR A 141 8.89 17.50 -7.93
C TYR A 141 7.88 16.89 -8.89
N PHE A 142 8.13 16.99 -10.18
CA PHE A 142 7.43 16.17 -11.16
C PHE A 142 8.01 14.76 -11.17
N GLU A 143 7.16 13.76 -11.25
CA GLU A 143 7.59 12.41 -11.55
C GLU A 143 7.69 12.22 -13.07
N MET A 144 8.72 11.50 -13.49
CA MET A 144 8.93 11.16 -14.89
C MET A 144 9.22 9.65 -14.97
N GLN A 145 8.61 8.99 -15.94
CA GLN A 145 8.75 7.56 -16.16
C GLN A 145 9.23 7.29 -17.59
N ARG A 146 10.05 6.28 -17.73
CA ARG A 146 10.46 5.74 -19.01
C ARG A 146 10.43 4.22 -18.92
N ASP A 147 9.86 3.58 -19.94
CA ASP A 147 9.86 2.12 -20.07
C ASP A 147 11.17 1.61 -20.67
#